data_b070a1dd90259d14aa3a15c867f287f6
#
_entry.id   b070a1dd90259d14aa3a15c867f287f6
#
_cell.length_a   1.000
_cell.length_b   1.000
_cell.length_c   1.000
_cell.angle_alpha   90.00
_cell.angle_beta   90.00
_cell.angle_gamma   90.00
#
_symmetry.space_group_name_H-M   'P 1'
#
loop_
_entity.id
_entity.type
_entity.pdbx_description
1 polymer ?
#
loop_
_entity_poly.entity_id
_entity_poly.type
_entity_poly.pdbx_seq_one_letter_code
_entity_poly.pdbx_strand_id
1 'polypeptide(L)'
;MTVGVKGQSKWGSTTADSVSCYEGYNIFGSYYQSKNYLDAFEPWLNVYQTCPGAKKATFIYGPKIVETKIKATTDAVEKQGYIDILVKLYDDRLIYFPGKEGYVLSEKASKYIKYNSDSVEQAARYFDAAYAVAGNDMSASQLNAYFLTNIKWFNETKDVDELFIVYNRAIEALE
;
A
#
# COMPACT_ATOMS: atom_id res chain seq x y z
N MET A 1 -23.38 -31.14 8.00
CA MET A 1 -22.53 -31.14 6.80
C MET A 1 -21.44 -30.10 7.00
N THR A 2 -20.24 -30.53 7.37
CA THR A 2 -19.09 -29.65 7.53
C THR A 2 -18.52 -29.36 6.15
N VAL A 3 -18.67 -28.11 5.67
CA VAL A 3 -17.97 -27.64 4.48
C VAL A 3 -16.49 -27.51 4.86
N GLY A 4 -15.70 -28.49 4.45
CA GLY A 4 -14.26 -28.43 4.62
C GLY A 4 -13.72 -27.27 3.79
N VAL A 5 -13.16 -26.27 4.45
CA VAL A 5 -12.33 -25.25 3.82
C VAL A 5 -11.12 -26.00 3.25
N LYS A 6 -11.12 -26.26 1.92
CA LYS A 6 -9.91 -26.70 1.22
C LYS A 6 -8.88 -25.59 1.42
N GLY A 7 -7.84 -25.89 2.20
CA GLY A 7 -6.71 -24.99 2.36
C GLY A 7 -6.13 -24.69 0.97
N GLN A 8 -6.35 -23.45 0.49
CA GLN A 8 -5.69 -22.97 -0.72
C GLN A 8 -4.17 -23.09 -0.51
N SER A 9 -3.50 -23.78 -1.43
CA SER A 9 -2.05 -23.78 -1.41
C SER A 9 -1.58 -22.33 -1.55
N LYS A 10 -0.52 -21.92 -0.87
CA LYS A 10 -0.01 -20.55 -0.96
C LYS A 10 0.39 -20.14 -2.38
N TRP A 11 0.54 -21.09 -3.30
CA TRP A 11 0.91 -20.91 -4.71
C TRP A 11 -0.27 -21.03 -5.67
N GLY A 12 -1.50 -20.95 -5.20
CA GLY A 12 -2.70 -21.05 -6.02
C GLY A 12 -3.54 -22.28 -5.71
N SER A 13 -4.70 -22.39 -6.36
CA SER A 13 -5.70 -23.42 -6.09
C SER A 13 -5.53 -24.69 -6.93
N THR A 14 -4.81 -24.61 -8.05
CA THR A 14 -4.52 -25.71 -8.96
C THR A 14 -3.02 -25.90 -9.21
N THR A 15 -2.62 -27.00 -9.80
CA THR A 15 -1.22 -27.23 -10.23
C THR A 15 -0.80 -26.20 -11.29
N ALA A 16 -1.70 -25.85 -12.21
CA ALA A 16 -1.44 -24.82 -13.24
C ALA A 16 -1.21 -23.45 -12.60
N ASP A 17 -2.04 -23.04 -11.63
CA ASP A 17 -1.86 -21.80 -10.88
C ASP A 17 -0.50 -21.81 -10.16
N SER A 18 -0.12 -22.93 -9.55
CA SER A 18 1.14 -23.05 -8.82
C SER A 18 2.36 -22.86 -9.71
N VAL A 19 2.35 -23.41 -10.93
CA VAL A 19 3.42 -23.23 -11.91
C VAL A 19 3.46 -21.77 -12.38
N SER A 20 2.32 -21.23 -12.80
CA SER A 20 2.21 -19.83 -13.26
C SER A 20 2.65 -18.82 -12.17
N CYS A 21 2.25 -19.07 -10.92
CA CYS A 21 2.65 -18.24 -9.78
C CYS A 21 4.16 -18.31 -9.50
N TYR A 22 4.75 -19.49 -9.55
CA TYR A 22 6.18 -19.66 -9.30
C TYR A 22 7.03 -19.03 -10.42
N GLU A 23 6.65 -19.24 -11.66
CA GLU A 23 7.30 -18.65 -12.83
C GLU A 23 7.17 -17.13 -12.82
N GLY A 24 5.94 -16.61 -12.63
CA GLY A 24 5.66 -15.18 -12.54
C GLY A 24 6.46 -14.50 -11.43
N TYR A 25 6.58 -15.16 -10.26
CA TYR A 25 7.38 -14.64 -9.13
C TYR A 25 8.87 -14.52 -9.50
N ASN A 26 9.44 -15.51 -10.16
CA ASN A 26 10.85 -15.47 -10.57
C ASN A 26 11.08 -14.42 -11.66
N ILE A 27 10.16 -14.31 -12.62
CA ILE A 27 10.24 -13.33 -13.72
C ILE A 27 10.19 -11.90 -13.17
N PHE A 28 9.14 -11.54 -12.41
CA PHE A 28 9.06 -10.18 -11.89
C PHE A 28 10.20 -9.86 -10.91
N GLY A 29 10.64 -10.85 -10.14
CA GLY A 29 11.78 -10.71 -9.24
C GLY A 29 13.08 -10.37 -9.99
N SER A 30 13.35 -11.03 -11.11
CA SER A 30 14.48 -10.75 -11.98
C SER A 30 14.40 -9.34 -12.59
N TYR A 31 13.24 -8.96 -13.11
CA TYR A 31 13.02 -7.60 -13.61
C TYR A 31 13.17 -6.55 -12.52
N TYR A 32 12.66 -6.80 -11.32
CA TYR A 32 12.81 -5.88 -10.19
C TYR A 32 14.28 -5.66 -9.82
N GLN A 33 15.07 -6.74 -9.75
CA GLN A 33 16.51 -6.67 -9.42
C GLN A 33 17.29 -5.90 -10.49
N SER A 34 16.95 -6.08 -11.76
CA SER A 34 17.54 -5.33 -12.88
C SER A 34 16.97 -3.91 -13.03
N LYS A 35 16.09 -3.47 -12.12
CA LYS A 35 15.39 -2.16 -12.14
C LYS A 35 14.49 -1.94 -13.38
N ASN A 36 14.14 -3.00 -14.07
CA ASN A 36 13.21 -2.98 -15.20
C ASN A 36 11.76 -3.15 -14.69
N TYR A 37 11.26 -2.12 -14.00
CA TYR A 37 9.99 -2.18 -13.28
C TYR A 37 8.76 -2.21 -14.21
N LEU A 38 8.86 -1.69 -15.44
CA LEU A 38 7.76 -1.75 -16.40
C LEU A 38 7.50 -3.18 -16.87
N ASP A 39 8.55 -3.91 -17.23
CA ASP A 39 8.41 -5.32 -17.64
C ASP A 39 8.08 -6.23 -16.45
N ALA A 40 8.38 -5.80 -15.23
CA ALA A 40 7.97 -6.50 -14.02
C ALA A 40 6.46 -6.46 -13.78
N PHE A 41 5.71 -5.50 -14.37
CA PHE A 41 4.32 -5.23 -13.99
C PHE A 41 3.39 -6.42 -14.29
N GLU A 42 3.35 -6.90 -15.51
CA GLU A 42 2.42 -7.98 -15.88
C GLU A 42 2.67 -9.29 -15.12
N PRO A 43 3.92 -9.83 -15.02
CA PRO A 43 4.17 -11.02 -14.23
C PRO A 43 3.92 -10.80 -12.73
N TRP A 44 4.17 -9.60 -12.20
CA TRP A 44 3.84 -9.24 -10.83
C TRP A 44 2.32 -9.21 -10.61
N LEU A 45 1.57 -8.59 -11.51
CA LEU A 45 0.10 -8.48 -11.42
C LEU A 45 -0.55 -9.87 -11.41
N ASN A 46 -0.08 -10.76 -12.29
CA ASN A 46 -0.55 -12.14 -12.31
C ASN A 46 -0.34 -12.85 -10.95
N VAL A 47 0.85 -12.73 -10.37
CA VAL A 47 1.16 -13.31 -9.04
C VAL A 47 0.30 -12.67 -7.95
N TYR A 48 0.14 -11.35 -7.97
CA TYR A 48 -0.67 -10.63 -7.00
C TYR A 48 -2.14 -11.05 -7.04
N GLN A 49 -2.70 -11.28 -8.22
CA GLN A 49 -4.11 -11.68 -8.41
C GLN A 49 -4.34 -13.18 -8.13
N THR A 50 -3.41 -14.04 -8.53
CA THR A 50 -3.62 -15.49 -8.49
C THR A 50 -3.18 -16.12 -7.17
N CYS A 51 -2.08 -15.63 -6.58
CA CYS A 51 -1.45 -16.22 -5.40
C CYS A 51 -0.83 -15.18 -4.44
N PRO A 52 -1.62 -14.20 -3.98
CA PRO A 52 -1.11 -13.11 -3.14
C PRO A 52 -0.42 -13.60 -1.85
N GLY A 53 -0.88 -14.73 -1.30
CA GLY A 53 -0.28 -15.34 -0.11
C GLY A 53 1.04 -16.08 -0.34
N ALA A 54 1.53 -16.20 -1.57
CA ALA A 54 2.73 -17.00 -1.87
C ALA A 54 4.00 -16.42 -1.25
N LYS A 55 4.25 -15.14 -1.45
CA LYS A 55 5.47 -14.48 -0.97
C LYS A 55 5.19 -13.02 -0.58
N LYS A 56 5.68 -12.62 0.60
CA LYS A 56 5.62 -11.23 1.08
C LYS A 56 6.28 -10.23 0.13
N ALA A 57 7.28 -10.67 -0.64
CA ALA A 57 7.98 -9.85 -1.62
C ALA A 57 7.06 -9.28 -2.71
N THR A 58 5.95 -9.95 -3.04
CA THR A 58 4.89 -9.44 -3.92
C THR A 58 4.39 -8.07 -3.45
N PHE A 59 4.22 -7.89 -2.14
CA PHE A 59 3.77 -6.63 -1.51
C PHE A 59 4.91 -5.65 -1.23
N ILE A 60 6.14 -6.10 -1.09
CA ILE A 60 7.30 -5.24 -0.87
C ILE A 60 7.74 -4.58 -2.18
N TYR A 61 7.74 -5.33 -3.27
CA TYR A 61 8.18 -4.85 -4.59
C TYR A 61 7.05 -4.17 -5.38
N GLY A 62 5.80 -4.60 -5.13
CA GLY A 62 4.61 -4.11 -5.80
C GLY A 62 4.48 -2.60 -5.85
N PRO A 63 4.62 -1.85 -4.75
CA PRO A 63 4.48 -0.40 -4.78
C PRO A 63 5.39 0.28 -5.81
N LYS A 64 6.66 -0.14 -5.89
CA LYS A 64 7.61 0.42 -6.86
C LYS A 64 7.25 0.08 -8.30
N ILE A 65 6.80 -1.15 -8.54
CA ILE A 65 6.39 -1.64 -9.87
C ILE A 65 5.15 -0.85 -10.33
N VAL A 66 4.11 -0.78 -9.49
CA VAL A 66 2.86 -0.08 -9.80
C VAL A 66 3.08 1.43 -9.97
N GLU A 67 3.86 2.07 -9.10
CA GLU A 67 4.20 3.49 -9.26
C GLU A 67 4.93 3.79 -10.58
N THR A 68 5.74 2.87 -11.06
CA THR A 68 6.41 3.03 -12.35
C THR A 68 5.39 2.94 -13.49
N LYS A 69 4.43 2.02 -13.41
CA LYS A 69 3.34 1.89 -14.38
C LYS A 69 2.44 3.14 -14.37
N ILE A 70 2.04 3.65 -13.19
CA ILE A 70 1.28 4.91 -13.04
C ILE A 70 1.98 6.08 -13.76
N LYS A 71 3.29 6.20 -13.60
CA LYS A 71 4.08 7.28 -14.23
C LYS A 71 4.18 7.16 -15.74
N ALA A 72 4.21 5.93 -16.25
CA ALA A 72 4.30 5.65 -17.69
C ALA A 72 2.94 5.76 -18.40
N THR A 73 1.82 5.74 -17.65
CA THR A 73 0.47 5.76 -18.20
C THR A 73 -0.03 7.19 -18.38
N THR A 74 -0.48 7.51 -19.59
CA THR A 74 -1.02 8.83 -19.97
C THR A 74 -2.54 8.88 -19.92
N ASP A 75 -3.23 7.77 -20.19
CA ASP A 75 -4.68 7.67 -20.06
C ASP A 75 -5.12 7.82 -18.61
N ALA A 76 -6.04 8.74 -18.34
CA ALA A 76 -6.46 9.09 -16.99
C ALA A 76 -7.26 7.96 -16.30
N VAL A 77 -8.07 7.23 -17.04
CA VAL A 77 -8.92 6.15 -16.50
C VAL A 77 -8.05 4.94 -16.14
N GLU A 78 -7.16 4.56 -17.06
CA GLU A 78 -6.20 3.47 -16.83
C GLU A 78 -5.28 3.81 -15.65
N LYS A 79 -4.79 5.04 -15.59
CA LYS A 79 -3.94 5.53 -14.51
C LYS A 79 -4.63 5.45 -13.15
N GLN A 80 -5.92 5.84 -13.09
CA GLN A 80 -6.71 5.71 -11.87
C GLN A 80 -6.82 4.25 -11.44
N GLY A 81 -7.05 3.32 -12.37
CA GLY A 81 -7.07 1.89 -12.06
C GLY A 81 -5.77 1.39 -11.41
N TYR A 82 -4.61 1.88 -11.86
CA TYR A 82 -3.33 1.53 -11.23
C TYR A 82 -3.14 2.20 -9.85
N ILE A 83 -3.69 3.40 -9.64
CA ILE A 83 -3.70 4.05 -8.32
C ILE A 83 -4.56 3.23 -7.34
N ASP A 84 -5.71 2.74 -7.77
CA ASP A 84 -6.60 1.90 -6.96
C ASP A 84 -5.91 0.58 -6.59
N ILE A 85 -5.21 -0.05 -7.53
CA ILE A 85 -4.38 -1.24 -7.26
C ILE A 85 -3.30 -0.91 -6.22
N LEU A 86 -2.61 0.23 -6.34
CA LEU A 86 -1.57 0.64 -5.40
C LEU A 86 -2.11 0.79 -3.97
N VAL A 87 -3.26 1.44 -3.82
CA VAL A 87 -3.90 1.65 -2.51
C VAL A 87 -4.37 0.33 -1.91
N LYS A 88 -5.05 -0.50 -2.71
CA LYS A 88 -5.53 -1.83 -2.30
C LYS A 88 -4.38 -2.77 -1.89
N LEU A 89 -3.23 -2.64 -2.53
CA LEU A 89 -2.05 -3.46 -2.25
C LEU A 89 -1.63 -3.41 -0.77
N TYR A 90 -1.78 -2.26 -0.12
CA TYR A 90 -1.47 -2.10 1.31
C TYR A 90 -2.49 -2.80 2.20
N ASP A 91 -3.78 -2.75 1.85
CA ASP A 91 -4.82 -3.48 2.58
C ASP A 91 -4.61 -4.99 2.47
N ASP A 92 -4.40 -5.49 1.26
CA ASP A 92 -4.15 -6.90 1.01
C ASP A 92 -2.84 -7.35 1.68
N ARG A 93 -1.83 -6.46 1.78
CA ARG A 93 -0.58 -6.75 2.50
C ARG A 93 -0.86 -7.10 3.97
N LEU A 94 -1.79 -6.45 4.62
CA LEU A 94 -2.15 -6.72 6.01
C LEU A 94 -2.97 -8.01 6.15
N ILE A 95 -3.79 -8.33 5.14
CA ILE A 95 -4.58 -9.57 5.11
C ILE A 95 -3.67 -10.80 4.95
N TYR A 96 -2.77 -10.78 3.96
CA TYR A 96 -1.94 -11.94 3.62
C TYR A 96 -0.66 -12.06 4.47
N PHE A 97 -0.14 -10.95 4.96
CA PHE A 97 1.10 -10.91 5.75
C PHE A 97 0.97 -9.87 6.87
N PRO A 98 0.21 -10.14 7.92
CA PRO A 98 0.04 -9.23 9.05
C PRO A 98 1.39 -8.85 9.69
N GLY A 99 1.36 -7.78 10.46
CA GLY A 99 2.51 -7.20 11.14
C GLY A 99 3.02 -5.92 10.49
N LYS A 100 3.54 -5.04 11.30
CA LYS A 100 3.93 -3.66 10.98
C LYS A 100 2.76 -2.81 10.45
N GLU A 101 1.59 -3.00 11.05
CA GLU A 101 0.33 -2.39 10.62
C GLU A 101 0.45 -0.87 10.51
N GLY A 102 0.96 -0.20 11.53
CA GLY A 102 1.15 1.26 11.53
C GLY A 102 2.05 1.74 10.38
N TYR A 103 3.16 1.03 10.10
CA TYR A 103 4.01 1.33 8.95
C TYR A 103 3.25 1.17 7.63
N VAL A 104 2.55 0.05 7.46
CA VAL A 104 1.84 -0.26 6.20
C VAL A 104 0.70 0.75 5.95
N LEU A 105 -0.04 1.13 6.99
CA LEU A 105 -1.10 2.13 6.90
C LEU A 105 -0.55 3.54 6.61
N SER A 106 0.59 3.91 7.20
CA SER A 106 1.26 5.19 6.90
C SER A 106 1.74 5.26 5.45
N GLU A 107 2.31 4.17 4.93
CA GLU A 107 2.68 4.09 3.51
C GLU A 107 1.46 4.20 2.59
N LYS A 108 0.34 3.52 2.94
CA LYS A 108 -0.94 3.66 2.24
C LYS A 108 -1.38 5.13 2.17
N ALA A 109 -1.42 5.81 3.32
CA ALA A 109 -1.81 7.22 3.42
C ALA A 109 -0.92 8.11 2.55
N SER A 110 0.39 7.92 2.63
CA SER A 110 1.38 8.66 1.84
C SER A 110 1.22 8.46 0.32
N LYS A 111 0.92 7.23 -0.11
CA LYS A 111 0.65 6.96 -1.53
C LYS A 111 -0.71 7.50 -1.96
N TYR A 112 -1.70 7.40 -1.09
CA TYR A 112 -3.03 7.92 -1.37
C TYR A 112 -2.99 9.42 -1.64
N ILE A 113 -2.46 10.23 -0.73
CA ILE A 113 -2.39 11.69 -0.90
C ILE A 113 -1.51 12.12 -2.09
N LYS A 114 -0.48 11.36 -2.39
CA LYS A 114 0.39 11.62 -3.54
C LYS A 114 -0.34 11.58 -4.88
N TYR A 115 -1.30 10.68 -5.03
CA TYR A 115 -1.99 10.43 -6.29
C TYR A 115 -3.44 10.93 -6.31
N ASN A 116 -4.01 11.24 -5.14
CA ASN A 116 -5.36 11.78 -4.95
C ASN A 116 -5.26 13.07 -4.13
N SER A 117 -4.57 14.07 -4.69
CA SER A 117 -4.25 15.33 -4.00
C SER A 117 -5.47 16.10 -3.48
N ASP A 118 -6.63 15.89 -4.11
CA ASP A 118 -7.89 16.57 -3.79
C ASP A 118 -8.70 15.81 -2.72
N SER A 119 -8.23 14.64 -2.29
CA SER A 119 -8.89 13.81 -1.26
C SER A 119 -8.09 13.85 0.06
N VAL A 120 -7.81 15.06 0.54
CA VAL A 120 -6.94 15.29 1.71
C VAL A 120 -7.54 14.68 2.98
N GLU A 121 -8.85 14.85 3.19
CA GLU A 121 -9.56 14.28 4.34
C GLU A 121 -9.38 12.75 4.43
N GLN A 122 -9.55 12.05 3.31
CA GLN A 122 -9.38 10.59 3.31
C GLN A 122 -7.94 10.17 3.61
N ALA A 123 -6.96 10.93 3.14
CA ALA A 123 -5.55 10.69 3.48
C ALA A 123 -5.27 10.90 4.96
N ALA A 124 -5.84 11.96 5.57
CA ALA A 124 -5.73 12.24 7.00
C ALA A 124 -6.32 11.07 7.81
N ARG A 125 -7.51 10.58 7.45
CA ARG A 125 -8.14 9.40 8.10
C ARG A 125 -7.28 8.14 8.01
N TYR A 126 -6.57 7.92 6.91
CA TYR A 126 -5.61 6.80 6.82
C TYR A 126 -4.40 6.99 7.75
N PHE A 127 -3.93 8.22 7.93
CA PHE A 127 -2.89 8.50 8.91
C PHE A 127 -3.40 8.36 10.35
N ASP A 128 -4.64 8.77 10.66
CA ASP A 128 -5.27 8.53 11.97
C ASP A 128 -5.32 7.04 12.30
N ALA A 129 -5.72 6.21 11.33
CA ALA A 129 -5.71 4.77 11.50
C ALA A 129 -4.29 4.21 11.73
N ALA A 130 -3.29 4.76 11.05
CA ALA A 130 -1.89 4.39 11.27
C ALA A 130 -1.41 4.77 12.68
N TYR A 131 -1.73 5.99 13.13
CA TYR A 131 -1.38 6.46 14.46
C TYR A 131 -2.11 5.67 15.56
N ALA A 132 -3.38 5.33 15.37
CA ALA A 132 -4.15 4.52 16.32
C ALA A 132 -3.50 3.15 16.61
N VAL A 133 -2.75 2.61 15.65
CA VAL A 133 -2.06 1.32 15.79
C VAL A 133 -0.62 1.48 16.26
N ALA A 134 0.09 2.48 15.76
CA ALA A 134 1.54 2.66 16.01
C ALA A 134 1.84 3.63 17.17
N GLY A 135 0.95 4.62 17.39
CA GLY A 135 1.20 5.64 18.40
C GLY A 135 2.60 6.28 18.22
N ASN A 136 3.33 6.34 19.30
CA ASN A 136 4.69 6.91 19.35
C ASN A 136 5.75 6.06 18.62
N ASP A 137 5.41 4.85 18.16
CA ASP A 137 6.31 4.02 17.33
C ASP A 137 6.35 4.48 15.86
N MET A 138 5.56 5.48 15.48
CA MET A 138 5.68 6.10 14.15
C MET A 138 7.04 6.79 14.01
N SER A 139 7.70 6.56 12.89
CA SER A 139 8.96 7.26 12.60
C SER A 139 8.74 8.75 12.39
N ALA A 140 9.76 9.59 12.62
CA ALA A 140 9.70 11.02 12.36
C ALA A 140 9.24 11.36 10.92
N SER A 141 9.62 10.56 9.93
CA SER A 141 9.16 10.73 8.55
C SER A 141 7.65 10.50 8.40
N GLN A 142 7.10 9.51 9.08
CA GLN A 142 5.66 9.20 9.05
C GLN A 142 4.85 10.27 9.78
N LEU A 143 5.32 10.72 10.96
CA LEU A 143 4.71 11.82 11.70
C LEU A 143 4.73 13.12 10.91
N ASN A 144 5.83 13.44 10.24
CA ASN A 144 5.93 14.60 9.36
C ASN A 144 4.92 14.52 8.20
N ALA A 145 4.80 13.36 7.54
CA ALA A 145 3.83 13.17 6.46
C ALA A 145 2.38 13.31 6.96
N TYR A 146 2.09 12.77 8.14
CA TYR A 146 0.80 12.91 8.81
C TYR A 146 0.50 14.38 9.11
N PHE A 147 1.42 15.10 9.73
CA PHE A 147 1.25 16.51 10.06
C PHE A 147 1.07 17.39 8.81
N LEU A 148 1.89 17.20 7.79
CA LEU A 148 1.77 17.96 6.53
C LEU A 148 0.44 17.69 5.80
N THR A 149 -0.09 16.47 5.90
CA THR A 149 -1.41 16.15 5.35
C THR A 149 -2.51 16.91 6.10
N ASN A 150 -2.42 17.00 7.43
CA ASN A 150 -3.40 17.76 8.23
C ASN A 150 -3.27 19.28 8.06
N ILE A 151 -2.08 19.83 7.80
CA ILE A 151 -1.93 21.23 7.39
C ILE A 151 -2.70 21.50 6.09
N LYS A 152 -2.63 20.59 5.11
CA LYS A 152 -3.42 20.73 3.88
C LYS A 152 -4.92 20.68 4.17
N TRP A 153 -5.36 19.74 4.98
CA TRP A 153 -6.78 19.64 5.36
C TRP A 153 -7.26 20.88 6.12
N PHE A 154 -6.48 21.39 7.07
CA PHE A 154 -6.74 22.68 7.74
C PHE A 154 -6.88 23.84 6.75
N ASN A 155 -6.05 23.89 5.72
CA ASN A 155 -6.14 24.96 4.70
C ASN A 155 -7.47 24.93 3.94
N GLU A 156 -8.09 23.76 3.79
CA GLU A 156 -9.40 23.59 3.14
C GLU A 156 -10.56 23.86 4.11
N THR A 157 -10.49 23.32 5.32
CA THR A 157 -11.61 23.32 6.29
C THR A 157 -11.56 24.44 7.30
N LYS A 158 -10.37 24.96 7.61
CA LYS A 158 -10.07 25.86 8.74
C LYS A 158 -10.38 25.23 10.12
N ASP A 159 -10.42 23.91 10.20
CA ASP A 159 -10.60 23.18 11.44
C ASP A 159 -9.30 23.19 12.27
N VAL A 160 -9.29 24.05 13.30
CA VAL A 160 -8.15 24.23 14.20
C VAL A 160 -8.02 23.08 15.17
N ASP A 161 -9.13 22.48 15.60
CA ASP A 161 -9.14 21.45 16.64
C ASP A 161 -8.44 20.19 16.15
N GLU A 162 -8.73 19.77 14.92
CA GLU A 162 -8.07 18.60 14.33
C GLU A 162 -6.57 18.83 14.11
N LEU A 163 -6.18 20.01 13.61
CA LEU A 163 -4.76 20.34 13.47
C LEU A 163 -4.02 20.31 14.80
N PHE A 164 -4.66 20.77 15.89
CA PHE A 164 -4.08 20.79 17.22
C PHE A 164 -3.88 19.38 17.78
N ILE A 165 -4.84 18.49 17.54
CA ILE A 165 -4.74 17.07 17.91
C ILE A 165 -3.50 16.44 17.27
N VAL A 166 -3.32 16.63 15.97
CA VAL A 166 -2.19 16.05 15.23
C VAL A 166 -0.86 16.66 15.64
N TYR A 167 -0.84 17.95 15.91
CA TYR A 167 0.35 18.64 16.43
C TYR A 167 0.79 18.04 17.77
N ASN A 168 -0.14 17.87 18.73
CA ASN A 168 0.19 17.29 20.03
C ASN A 168 0.71 15.84 19.89
N ARG A 169 0.07 15.02 19.06
CA ARG A 169 0.55 13.66 18.74
C ARG A 169 1.98 13.65 18.20
N ALA A 170 2.32 14.61 17.34
CA ALA A 170 3.66 14.71 16.79
C ALA A 170 4.71 15.12 17.86
N ILE A 171 4.35 16.01 18.78
CA ILE A 171 5.23 16.40 19.89
C ILE A 171 5.44 15.25 20.87
N GLU A 172 4.37 14.61 21.32
CA GLU A 172 4.43 13.46 22.25
C GLU A 172 5.30 12.31 21.73
N ALA A 173 5.34 12.12 20.42
CA ALA A 173 6.14 11.07 19.80
C ALA A 173 7.63 11.45 19.64
N LEU A 174 8.02 12.70 19.90
CA LEU A 174 9.39 13.19 19.80
C LEU A 174 10.07 13.35 21.18
N GLU A 175 9.29 13.24 22.26
CA GLU A 175 9.76 13.23 23.64
C GLU A 175 10.14 11.82 24.12
#